data_abd792940e3d59a0e46be40ce70b0208
#
_entry.id   abd792940e3d59a0e46be40ce70b0208
#
_cell.length_a   1.000
_cell.length_b   1.000
_cell.length_c   1.000
_cell.angle_alpha   90.00
_cell.angle_beta   90.00
_cell.angle_gamma   90.00
#
_symmetry.space_group_name_H-M   'P 1'
#
loop_
_entity.id
_entity.type
_entity.pdbx_description
1 polymer ?
#
loop_
_entity_poly.entity_id
_entity_poly.type
_entity_poly.pdbx_seq_one_letter_code
_entity_poly.pdbx_strand_id
1 'polypeptide(L)'
;MVTGASASRSTHSPAGPVAELRERLDSLGDSVVIVGGEGLWNVHVHLADAGAAIEEGLRAGRPRRITVTWLGPAPAGRRAVVAVADSDGPASLLRAAGAHVLRQRDGAGPAVPALIETIRQAGAHVAVIPNGHRVAGLARAAADRLGDEGIEVSVIPARSPLQGIAAMAVHDSERSFQADVAAMNRAAAGMRYGSVTGPARRGSFVGRDGEEVTVTGADQGDVAAAVATALLSGGGELLTLMEGAGSEPGLARSVADRIARVSPGLEVVCYDGGPVPLLIGVE
;
A
#
# COMPACT_ATOMS: atom_id res chain seq x y z
N MET A 1 20.10 12.17 -0.43
CA MET A 1 20.27 13.63 -0.39
C MET A 1 21.61 13.96 0.23
N VAL A 2 22.54 14.54 -0.52
CA VAL A 2 23.90 14.91 -0.05
C VAL A 2 24.00 16.43 0.01
N THR A 3 24.40 16.96 1.16
CA THR A 3 24.71 18.40 1.33
C THR A 3 26.19 18.62 1.06
N GLY A 4 26.52 19.35 0.00
CA GLY A 4 27.90 19.74 -0.28
C GLY A 4 28.40 20.78 0.71
N ALA A 5 29.64 20.63 1.17
CA ALA A 5 30.30 21.63 2.01
C ALA A 5 30.51 22.93 1.22
N SER A 6 30.22 24.06 1.84
CA SER A 6 30.56 25.39 1.33
C SER A 6 32.07 25.49 1.18
N ALA A 7 32.58 25.41 -0.03
CA ALA A 7 33.99 25.66 -0.33
C ALA A 7 34.17 27.14 -0.64
N SER A 8 35.10 27.78 0.07
CA SER A 8 35.63 29.09 -0.27
C SER A 8 36.10 29.12 -1.72
N ARG A 9 35.82 30.25 -2.41
CA ARG A 9 36.19 30.51 -3.80
C ARG A 9 37.68 30.24 -4.04
N SER A 10 37.95 29.19 -4.81
CA SER A 10 39.20 29.07 -5.55
C SER A 10 38.86 28.70 -6.97
N THR A 11 39.29 29.56 -7.88
CA THR A 11 39.17 29.41 -9.32
C THR A 11 40.00 28.24 -9.79
N HIS A 12 39.36 27.11 -10.22
CA HIS A 12 39.82 26.22 -11.28
C HIS A 12 38.88 25.02 -11.49
N SER A 13 38.45 24.89 -12.74
CA SER A 13 37.93 23.68 -13.41
C SER A 13 36.45 23.23 -13.14
N PRO A 14 35.77 22.68 -14.15
CA PRO A 14 34.36 22.33 -14.09
C PRO A 14 34.02 21.02 -13.33
N ALA A 15 34.91 20.52 -12.49
CA ALA A 15 34.72 19.35 -11.68
C ALA A 15 34.58 19.74 -10.17
N GLY A 16 33.38 20.15 -9.79
CA GLY A 16 33.07 20.31 -8.37
C GLY A 16 32.82 18.94 -7.70
N PRO A 17 32.75 18.87 -6.35
CA PRO A 17 32.58 17.61 -5.60
C PRO A 17 31.44 16.72 -6.10
N VAL A 18 30.43 17.30 -6.72
CA VAL A 18 29.29 16.59 -7.32
C VAL A 18 29.63 15.93 -8.65
N ALA A 19 30.49 16.55 -9.45
CA ALA A 19 30.96 15.96 -10.70
C ALA A 19 31.87 14.75 -10.42
N GLU A 20 32.79 14.88 -9.44
CA GLU A 20 33.60 13.77 -8.96
C GLU A 20 32.75 12.63 -8.37
N LEU A 21 31.72 12.97 -7.59
CA LEU A 21 30.78 11.99 -7.07
C LEU A 21 30.08 11.25 -8.20
N ARG A 22 29.62 11.94 -9.24
CA ARG A 22 28.98 11.34 -10.41
C ARG A 22 29.92 10.35 -11.09
N GLU A 23 31.15 10.74 -11.40
CA GLU A 23 32.13 9.87 -12.08
C GLU A 23 32.40 8.59 -11.26
N ARG A 24 32.52 8.72 -9.96
CA ARG A 24 32.74 7.55 -9.06
C ARG A 24 31.52 6.65 -9.00
N LEU A 25 30.32 7.20 -8.89
CA LEU A 25 29.09 6.42 -8.88
C LEU A 25 28.83 5.76 -10.25
N ASP A 26 29.14 6.43 -11.38
CA ASP A 26 29.06 5.86 -12.72
C ASP A 26 30.04 4.67 -12.90
N SER A 27 31.15 4.65 -12.15
CA SER A 27 32.09 3.52 -12.16
C SER A 27 31.63 2.33 -11.31
N LEU A 28 30.71 2.55 -10.37
CA LEU A 28 30.21 1.51 -9.43
C LEU A 28 28.89 0.88 -9.88
N GLY A 29 28.13 1.52 -10.76
CA GLY A 29 26.82 1.02 -11.13
C GLY A 29 26.25 1.70 -12.36
N ASP A 30 25.03 1.32 -12.69
CA ASP A 30 24.26 1.83 -13.82
C ASP A 30 23.26 2.92 -13.39
N SER A 31 22.88 3.79 -14.30
CA SER A 31 21.77 4.74 -14.10
C SER A 31 21.96 5.73 -12.94
N VAL A 32 23.03 6.51 -12.96
CA VAL A 32 23.26 7.57 -11.97
C VAL A 32 22.50 8.85 -12.34
N VAL A 33 21.60 9.29 -11.45
CA VAL A 33 20.84 10.54 -11.58
C VAL A 33 21.18 11.45 -10.40
N ILE A 34 21.72 12.63 -10.67
CA ILE A 34 22.00 13.65 -9.66
C ILE A 34 21.26 14.92 -10.07
N VAL A 35 20.35 15.38 -9.21
CA VAL A 35 19.54 16.58 -9.41
C VAL A 35 19.58 17.46 -8.17
N GLY A 36 19.82 18.76 -8.36
CA GLY A 36 19.84 19.71 -7.26
C GLY A 36 20.63 20.97 -7.57
N GLY A 37 20.90 21.77 -6.54
CA GLY A 37 21.65 23.03 -6.58
C GLY A 37 21.73 23.66 -5.20
N GLU A 38 22.43 24.79 -5.09
CA GLU A 38 22.58 25.56 -3.84
C GLU A 38 23.07 24.72 -2.63
N GLY A 39 23.91 23.71 -2.92
CA GLY A 39 24.48 22.85 -1.88
C GLY A 39 23.58 21.67 -1.45
N LEU A 40 22.43 21.49 -2.07
CA LEU A 40 21.53 20.38 -1.81
C LEU A 40 21.30 19.53 -3.07
N TRP A 41 21.60 18.23 -2.99
CA TRP A 41 21.57 17.32 -4.13
C TRP A 41 20.78 16.05 -3.80
N ASN A 42 19.91 15.64 -4.72
CA ASN A 42 19.31 14.32 -4.71
C ASN A 42 20.13 13.41 -5.62
N VAL A 43 20.58 12.29 -5.06
CA VAL A 43 21.35 11.27 -5.77
C VAL A 43 20.53 9.99 -5.82
N HIS A 44 20.34 9.45 -7.01
CA HIS A 44 19.73 8.16 -7.25
C HIS A 44 20.67 7.35 -8.13
N VAL A 45 20.98 6.12 -7.70
CA VAL A 45 21.91 5.24 -8.40
C VAL A 45 21.48 3.77 -8.27
N HIS A 46 21.62 3.01 -9.35
CA HIS A 46 21.44 1.57 -9.38
C HIS A 46 22.82 0.90 -9.37
N LEU A 47 23.10 0.10 -8.37
CA LEU A 47 24.40 -0.59 -8.23
C LEU A 47 24.27 -1.83 -7.34
N ALA A 48 25.28 -2.70 -7.42
CA ALA A 48 25.28 -3.96 -6.66
C ALA A 48 25.70 -3.79 -5.21
N ASP A 49 26.52 -2.78 -4.88
CA ASP A 49 27.03 -2.50 -3.54
C ASP A 49 26.60 -1.14 -3.02
N ALA A 50 25.49 -1.12 -2.29
CA ALA A 50 24.96 0.11 -1.70
C ALA A 50 25.92 0.75 -0.67
N GLY A 51 26.78 -0.06 -0.02
CA GLY A 51 27.78 0.44 0.93
C GLY A 51 28.78 1.34 0.22
N ALA A 52 29.31 0.89 -0.91
CA ALA A 52 30.26 1.68 -1.72
C ALA A 52 29.66 3.02 -2.17
N ALA A 53 28.39 3.06 -2.57
CA ALA A 53 27.73 4.34 -2.92
C ALA A 53 27.59 5.28 -1.73
N ILE A 54 27.28 4.76 -0.56
CA ILE A 54 27.18 5.56 0.67
C ILE A 54 28.55 6.13 1.04
N GLU A 55 29.62 5.36 0.92
CA GLU A 55 30.98 5.82 1.18
C GLU A 55 31.40 6.94 0.23
N GLU A 56 31.10 6.84 -1.07
CA GLU A 56 31.34 7.91 -2.02
C GLU A 56 30.51 9.17 -1.71
N GLY A 57 29.26 8.97 -1.28
CA GLY A 57 28.43 10.07 -0.80
C GLY A 57 29.01 10.78 0.43
N LEU A 58 29.62 10.04 1.37
CA LEU A 58 30.30 10.60 2.55
C LEU A 58 31.57 11.37 2.18
N ARG A 59 32.29 10.95 1.16
CA ARG A 59 33.46 11.71 0.63
C ARG A 59 33.06 13.03 -0.02
N ALA A 60 31.92 13.04 -0.71
CA ALA A 60 31.42 14.24 -1.40
C ALA A 60 30.71 15.23 -0.48
N GLY A 61 30.20 14.75 0.67
CA GLY A 61 29.46 15.61 1.62
C GLY A 61 28.83 14.82 2.76
N ARG A 62 27.72 15.34 3.31
CA ARG A 62 27.00 14.70 4.40
C ARG A 62 25.67 14.13 3.89
N PRO A 63 25.57 12.82 3.60
CA PRO A 63 24.33 12.20 3.16
C PRO A 63 23.24 12.31 4.22
N ARG A 64 22.00 12.52 3.79
CA ARG A 64 20.81 12.53 4.63
C ARG A 64 19.69 11.79 3.92
N ARG A 65 18.79 11.16 4.69
CA ARG A 65 17.65 10.40 4.15
C ARG A 65 18.10 9.33 3.15
N ILE A 66 19.08 8.53 3.56
CA ILE A 66 19.56 7.40 2.78
C ILE A 66 18.45 6.35 2.75
N THR A 67 18.06 5.94 1.55
CA THR A 67 17.14 4.82 1.32
C THR A 67 17.84 3.84 0.42
N VAL A 68 17.88 2.57 0.81
CA VAL A 68 18.41 1.48 -0.01
C VAL A 68 17.26 0.54 -0.33
N THR A 69 17.05 0.31 -1.62
CA THR A 69 16.04 -0.64 -2.10
C THR A 69 16.74 -1.75 -2.88
N TRP A 70 16.51 -3.00 -2.48
CA TRP A 70 17.04 -4.15 -3.18
C TRP A 70 16.26 -4.39 -4.48
N LEU A 71 16.94 -4.37 -5.63
CA LEU A 71 16.35 -4.57 -6.96
C LEU A 71 16.72 -5.93 -7.59
N GLY A 72 17.54 -6.72 -6.92
CA GLY A 72 17.94 -8.06 -7.38
C GLY A 72 16.92 -9.15 -7.04
N PRO A 73 17.20 -10.39 -7.42
CA PRO A 73 16.38 -11.53 -7.01
C PRO A 73 16.33 -11.59 -5.49
N ALA A 74 15.16 -11.89 -4.95
CA ALA A 74 14.97 -11.96 -3.50
C ALA A 74 15.93 -13.00 -2.89
N PRO A 75 16.57 -12.70 -1.74
CA PRO A 75 17.38 -13.68 -1.03
C PRO A 75 16.55 -14.93 -0.73
N ALA A 76 17.12 -16.11 -0.92
CA ALA A 76 16.48 -17.37 -0.58
C ALA A 76 15.98 -17.32 0.88
N GLY A 77 14.70 -17.62 1.09
CA GLY A 77 14.08 -17.60 2.42
C GLY A 77 13.47 -16.26 2.85
N ARG A 78 13.59 -15.18 2.07
CA ARG A 78 12.94 -13.91 2.42
C ARG A 78 11.42 -14.02 2.33
N ARG A 79 10.74 -13.56 3.39
CA ARG A 79 9.28 -13.46 3.45
C ARG A 79 8.84 -12.03 3.15
N ALA A 80 7.71 -11.89 2.49
CA ALA A 80 7.14 -10.58 2.17
C ALA A 80 5.63 -10.63 2.02
N VAL A 81 5.01 -9.46 2.08
CA VAL A 81 3.62 -9.27 1.71
C VAL A 81 3.56 -8.39 0.47
N VAL A 82 2.84 -8.86 -0.54
CA VAL A 82 2.50 -8.09 -1.75
C VAL A 82 1.03 -7.73 -1.69
N ALA A 83 0.69 -6.46 -1.75
CA ALA A 83 -0.69 -6.00 -1.75
C ALA A 83 -1.02 -5.27 -3.07
N VAL A 84 -2.21 -5.51 -3.60
CA VAL A 84 -2.72 -4.77 -4.75
C VAL A 84 -3.64 -3.65 -4.25
N ALA A 85 -3.46 -2.43 -4.77
CA ALA A 85 -4.29 -1.30 -4.40
C ALA A 85 -4.68 -0.49 -5.64
N ASP A 86 -5.92 -0.03 -5.69
CA ASP A 86 -6.51 0.76 -6.78
C ASP A 86 -6.44 2.28 -6.54
N SER A 87 -6.15 2.71 -5.31
CA SER A 87 -6.09 4.11 -4.91
C SER A 87 -4.91 4.42 -3.99
N ASP A 88 -4.59 5.70 -3.81
CA ASP A 88 -3.44 6.15 -3.03
C ASP A 88 -3.65 6.00 -1.52
N GLY A 89 -4.86 6.16 -1.02
CA GLY A 89 -5.18 6.00 0.39
C GLY A 89 -4.83 4.61 0.89
N PRO A 90 -5.51 3.54 0.42
CA PRO A 90 -5.16 2.16 0.77
C PRO A 90 -3.70 1.81 0.47
N ALA A 91 -3.15 2.28 -0.67
CA ALA A 91 -1.76 2.01 -1.02
C ALA A 91 -0.78 2.58 0.01
N SER A 92 -1.05 3.76 0.53
CA SER A 92 -0.20 4.42 1.53
C SER A 92 -0.24 3.69 2.87
N LEU A 93 -1.44 3.28 3.31
CA LEU A 93 -1.62 2.50 4.54
C LEU A 93 -0.90 1.15 4.46
N LEU A 94 -1.08 0.42 3.36
CA LEU A 94 -0.45 -0.88 3.15
C LEU A 94 1.09 -0.78 3.07
N ARG A 95 1.63 0.27 2.42
CA ARG A 95 3.08 0.52 2.41
C ARG A 95 3.61 0.88 3.79
N ALA A 96 2.90 1.73 4.53
CA ALA A 96 3.29 2.09 5.88
C ALA A 96 3.32 0.86 6.82
N ALA A 97 2.45 -0.12 6.58
CA ALA A 97 2.44 -1.41 7.27
C ALA A 97 3.50 -2.40 6.74
N GLY A 98 4.32 -2.04 5.75
CA GLY A 98 5.43 -2.86 5.26
C GLY A 98 5.14 -3.72 4.03
N ALA A 99 3.97 -3.61 3.39
CA ALA A 99 3.67 -4.36 2.18
C ALA A 99 4.34 -3.76 0.93
N HIS A 100 4.77 -4.61 0.01
CA HIS A 100 5.09 -4.24 -1.37
C HIS A 100 3.80 -3.99 -2.13
N VAL A 101 3.53 -2.73 -2.49
CA VAL A 101 2.24 -2.38 -3.09
C VAL A 101 2.33 -2.25 -4.59
N LEU A 102 1.62 -3.14 -5.30
CA LEU A 102 1.37 -3.04 -6.73
C LEU A 102 0.15 -2.14 -6.98
N ARG A 103 0.39 -0.98 -7.61
CA ARG A 103 -0.70 -0.07 -7.99
C ARG A 103 -1.44 -0.60 -9.21
N GLN A 104 -2.74 -0.70 -9.07
CA GLN A 104 -3.68 -0.95 -10.17
C GLN A 104 -4.15 0.39 -10.72
N ARG A 105 -4.13 0.57 -12.03
CA ARG A 105 -4.66 1.77 -12.69
C ARG A 105 -6.02 1.47 -13.31
N ASP A 106 -6.95 2.41 -13.18
CA ASP A 106 -8.23 2.47 -13.92
C ASP A 106 -9.14 1.23 -13.81
N GLY A 107 -9.14 0.54 -12.67
CA GLY A 107 -10.02 -0.61 -12.43
C GLY A 107 -9.78 -1.84 -13.31
N ALA A 108 -8.76 -1.81 -14.16
CA ALA A 108 -8.46 -2.89 -15.12
C ALA A 108 -7.87 -4.16 -14.46
N GLY A 109 -7.44 -4.06 -13.20
CA GLY A 109 -6.62 -5.08 -12.55
C GLY A 109 -5.14 -4.97 -12.94
N PRO A 110 -4.21 -5.50 -12.14
CA PRO A 110 -2.82 -5.55 -12.52
C PRO A 110 -2.65 -6.48 -13.72
N ALA A 111 -1.71 -6.15 -14.61
CA ALA A 111 -1.27 -7.11 -15.61
C ALA A 111 -0.63 -8.32 -14.89
N VAL A 112 -1.03 -9.53 -15.24
CA VAL A 112 -0.49 -10.76 -14.63
C VAL A 112 1.04 -10.80 -14.62
N PRO A 113 1.75 -10.40 -15.70
CA PRO A 113 3.21 -10.33 -15.67
C PRO A 113 3.77 -9.38 -14.61
N ALA A 114 3.13 -8.22 -14.39
CA ALA A 114 3.56 -7.27 -13.37
C ALA A 114 3.37 -7.82 -11.95
N LEU A 115 2.26 -8.54 -11.72
CA LEU A 115 2.02 -9.20 -10.44
C LEU A 115 3.04 -10.31 -10.17
N ILE A 116 3.30 -11.18 -11.16
CA ILE A 116 4.32 -12.24 -11.08
C ILE A 116 5.69 -11.64 -10.77
N GLU A 117 6.07 -10.59 -11.48
CA GLU A 117 7.38 -9.95 -11.28
C GLU A 117 7.49 -9.31 -9.88
N THR A 118 6.43 -8.63 -9.42
CA THR A 118 6.40 -8.07 -8.08
C THR A 118 6.53 -9.16 -7.00
N ILE A 119 5.85 -10.29 -7.16
CA ILE A 119 5.95 -11.42 -6.22
C ILE A 119 7.36 -12.02 -6.25
N ARG A 120 7.91 -12.26 -7.44
CA ARG A 120 9.27 -12.80 -7.62
C ARG A 120 10.33 -11.95 -6.94
N GLN A 121 10.23 -10.62 -7.06
CA GLN A 121 11.16 -9.67 -6.44
C GLN A 121 10.95 -9.56 -4.91
N ALA A 122 9.76 -9.84 -4.42
CA ALA A 122 9.43 -9.70 -3.00
C ALA A 122 10.09 -10.78 -2.14
N GLY A 123 10.11 -12.05 -2.57
CA GLY A 123 10.73 -13.11 -1.77
C GLY A 123 10.42 -14.53 -2.23
N ALA A 124 10.91 -15.50 -1.46
CA ALA A 124 10.63 -16.91 -1.68
C ALA A 124 9.31 -17.37 -1.00
N HIS A 125 8.85 -16.65 0.01
CA HIS A 125 7.59 -16.92 0.70
C HIS A 125 6.76 -15.62 0.71
N VAL A 126 5.70 -15.54 -0.09
CA VAL A 126 4.97 -14.30 -0.32
C VAL A 126 3.48 -14.45 -0.02
N ALA A 127 2.99 -13.66 0.94
CA ALA A 127 1.56 -13.49 1.12
C ALA A 127 1.05 -12.42 0.16
N VAL A 128 0.00 -12.73 -0.62
CA VAL A 128 -0.59 -11.77 -1.58
C VAL A 128 -1.95 -11.32 -1.07
N ILE A 129 -2.13 -10.02 -0.89
CA ILE A 129 -3.38 -9.36 -0.52
C ILE A 129 -4.00 -8.74 -1.77
N PRO A 130 -5.01 -9.37 -2.39
CA PRO A 130 -5.57 -8.93 -3.66
C PRO A 130 -6.50 -7.72 -3.55
N ASN A 131 -7.15 -7.50 -2.41
CA ASN A 131 -8.12 -6.42 -2.15
C ASN A 131 -9.27 -6.33 -3.17
N GLY A 132 -9.59 -7.45 -3.81
CA GLY A 132 -10.66 -7.53 -4.80
C GLY A 132 -10.82 -8.91 -5.39
N HIS A 133 -12.07 -9.28 -5.73
CA HIS A 133 -12.40 -10.62 -6.23
C HIS A 133 -11.67 -10.98 -7.53
N ARG A 134 -11.63 -10.05 -8.50
CA ARG A 134 -10.93 -10.26 -9.79
C ARG A 134 -9.43 -10.48 -9.58
N VAL A 135 -8.82 -9.67 -8.73
CA VAL A 135 -7.39 -9.74 -8.44
C VAL A 135 -7.04 -11.03 -7.71
N ALA A 136 -7.93 -11.53 -6.86
CA ALA A 136 -7.74 -12.82 -6.19
C ALA A 136 -7.61 -13.98 -7.18
N GLY A 137 -8.37 -13.99 -8.26
CA GLY A 137 -8.22 -14.97 -9.34
C GLY A 137 -6.87 -14.88 -10.05
N LEU A 138 -6.43 -13.65 -10.35
CA LEU A 138 -5.11 -13.40 -10.96
C LEU A 138 -3.96 -13.79 -10.02
N ALA A 139 -4.11 -13.51 -8.73
CA ALA A 139 -3.11 -13.88 -7.72
C ALA A 139 -2.95 -15.40 -7.57
N ARG A 140 -4.06 -16.17 -7.64
CA ARG A 140 -3.99 -17.63 -7.63
C ARG A 140 -3.29 -18.18 -8.87
N ALA A 141 -3.63 -17.68 -10.06
CA ALA A 141 -2.95 -18.08 -11.29
C ALA A 141 -1.45 -17.70 -11.28
N ALA A 142 -1.09 -16.60 -10.66
CA ALA A 142 0.33 -16.23 -10.45
C ALA A 142 1.02 -17.17 -9.44
N ALA A 143 0.32 -17.56 -8.36
CA ALA A 143 0.83 -18.47 -7.35
C ALA A 143 1.12 -19.85 -7.94
N ASP A 144 0.20 -20.40 -8.74
CA ASP A 144 0.39 -21.70 -9.41
C ASP A 144 1.66 -21.68 -10.29
N ARG A 145 1.84 -20.61 -11.07
CA ARG A 145 3.01 -20.46 -11.95
C ARG A 145 4.33 -20.31 -11.19
N LEU A 146 4.32 -19.55 -10.08
CA LEU A 146 5.51 -19.28 -9.28
C LEU A 146 5.90 -20.46 -8.39
N GLY A 147 4.96 -21.37 -8.09
CA GLY A 147 5.24 -22.62 -7.42
C GLY A 147 6.23 -23.49 -8.17
N ASP A 148 6.15 -23.53 -9.51
CA ASP A 148 7.09 -24.22 -10.39
C ASP A 148 8.52 -23.61 -10.34
N GLU A 149 8.63 -22.34 -9.93
CA GLU A 149 9.89 -21.61 -9.74
C GLU A 149 10.43 -21.73 -8.29
N GLY A 150 9.75 -22.48 -7.42
CA GLY A 150 10.14 -22.67 -6.01
C GLY A 150 9.75 -21.51 -5.09
N ILE A 151 8.84 -20.62 -5.51
CA ILE A 151 8.31 -19.53 -4.71
C ILE A 151 6.99 -19.96 -4.07
N GLU A 152 6.95 -19.99 -2.76
CA GLU A 152 5.71 -20.28 -2.02
C GLU A 152 4.83 -19.02 -1.94
N VAL A 153 3.66 -19.07 -2.56
CA VAL A 153 2.72 -17.95 -2.59
C VAL A 153 1.42 -18.34 -1.90
N SER A 154 1.02 -17.53 -0.91
CA SER A 154 -0.28 -17.66 -0.23
C SER A 154 -1.16 -16.45 -0.53
N VAL A 155 -2.38 -16.68 -1.03
CA VAL A 155 -3.31 -15.62 -1.37
C VAL A 155 -4.30 -15.41 -0.22
N ILE A 156 -4.23 -14.22 0.41
CA ILE A 156 -5.12 -13.82 1.49
C ILE A 156 -6.53 -13.53 0.90
N PRO A 157 -7.62 -14.00 1.51
CA PRO A 157 -8.97 -13.87 0.97
C PRO A 157 -9.58 -12.47 1.18
N ALA A 158 -8.80 -11.42 0.91
CA ALA A 158 -9.25 -10.03 1.01
C ALA A 158 -9.98 -9.59 -0.26
N ARG A 159 -11.25 -9.24 -0.13
CA ARG A 159 -12.12 -8.74 -1.21
C ARG A 159 -12.29 -7.22 -1.19
N SER A 160 -11.84 -6.58 -0.11
CA SER A 160 -11.90 -5.14 0.13
C SER A 160 -10.56 -4.65 0.65
N PRO A 161 -10.16 -3.39 0.35
CA PRO A 161 -9.00 -2.77 0.97
C PRO A 161 -9.02 -2.81 2.50
N LEU A 162 -10.20 -2.73 3.14
CA LEU A 162 -10.33 -2.82 4.59
C LEU A 162 -9.93 -4.19 5.11
N GLN A 163 -10.33 -5.27 4.44
CA GLN A 163 -9.89 -6.63 4.78
C GLN A 163 -8.37 -6.81 4.62
N GLY A 164 -7.78 -6.17 3.62
CA GLY A 164 -6.34 -6.18 3.44
C GLY A 164 -5.60 -5.41 4.52
N ILE A 165 -6.15 -4.30 4.98
CA ILE A 165 -5.60 -3.51 6.10
C ILE A 165 -5.70 -4.32 7.39
N ALA A 166 -6.84 -4.97 7.67
CA ALA A 166 -7.00 -5.87 8.82
C ALA A 166 -5.98 -7.02 8.80
N ALA A 167 -5.76 -7.63 7.63
CA ALA A 167 -4.74 -8.65 7.47
C ALA A 167 -3.33 -8.13 7.79
N MET A 168 -2.99 -6.92 7.33
CA MET A 168 -1.70 -6.30 7.61
C MET A 168 -1.52 -5.90 9.08
N ALA A 169 -2.59 -5.56 9.78
CA ALA A 169 -2.54 -5.19 11.20
C ALA A 169 -2.05 -6.34 12.10
N VAL A 170 -2.24 -7.59 11.68
CA VAL A 170 -1.79 -8.79 12.42
C VAL A 170 -0.56 -9.45 11.82
N HIS A 171 -0.02 -8.89 10.72
CA HIS A 171 1.21 -9.39 10.10
C HIS A 171 2.38 -9.29 11.06
N ASP A 172 3.13 -10.38 11.15
CA ASP A 172 4.29 -10.49 12.03
C ASP A 172 5.39 -11.32 11.34
N SER A 173 6.46 -10.64 10.97
CA SER A 173 7.61 -11.25 10.28
C SER A 173 8.38 -12.26 11.14
N GLU A 174 8.20 -12.24 12.47
CA GLU A 174 8.86 -13.15 13.40
C GLU A 174 8.17 -14.52 13.48
N ARG A 175 6.89 -14.62 13.09
CA ARG A 175 6.16 -15.89 13.03
C ARG A 175 6.65 -16.75 11.87
N SER A 176 6.36 -18.05 11.88
CA SER A 176 6.51 -18.86 10.66
C SER A 176 5.55 -18.35 9.57
N PHE A 177 5.93 -18.55 8.30
CA PHE A 177 5.10 -18.06 7.18
C PHE A 177 3.66 -18.57 7.25
N GLN A 178 3.48 -19.86 7.53
CA GLN A 178 2.15 -20.47 7.64
C GLN A 178 1.35 -19.93 8.82
N ALA A 179 1.99 -19.69 9.97
CA ALA A 179 1.31 -19.13 11.14
C ALA A 179 0.89 -17.67 10.91
N ASP A 180 1.72 -16.88 10.24
CA ASP A 180 1.43 -15.50 9.86
C ASP A 180 0.28 -15.44 8.84
N VAL A 181 0.36 -16.22 7.75
CA VAL A 181 -0.72 -16.34 6.76
C VAL A 181 -2.04 -16.79 7.43
N ALA A 182 -2.00 -17.72 8.37
CA ALA A 182 -3.18 -18.14 9.09
C ALA A 182 -3.77 -17.01 9.95
N ALA A 183 -2.94 -16.17 10.57
CA ALA A 183 -3.38 -14.99 11.31
C ALA A 183 -4.00 -13.95 10.37
N MET A 184 -3.32 -13.63 9.27
CA MET A 184 -3.82 -12.70 8.25
C MET A 184 -5.15 -13.15 7.64
N ASN A 185 -5.31 -14.45 7.37
CA ASN A 185 -6.55 -15.01 6.85
C ASN A 185 -7.71 -14.84 7.84
N ARG A 186 -7.47 -15.07 9.13
CA ARG A 186 -8.50 -14.89 10.17
C ARG A 186 -8.90 -13.43 10.30
N ALA A 187 -7.94 -12.50 10.30
CA ALA A 187 -8.22 -11.07 10.38
C ALA A 187 -9.00 -10.58 9.15
N ALA A 188 -8.58 -10.96 7.94
CA ALA A 188 -9.32 -10.62 6.72
C ALA A 188 -10.75 -11.18 6.73
N ALA A 189 -10.95 -12.41 7.21
CA ALA A 189 -12.27 -13.04 7.31
C ALA A 189 -13.14 -12.43 8.42
N GLY A 190 -12.55 -11.95 9.52
CA GLY A 190 -13.23 -11.29 10.63
C GLY A 190 -13.76 -9.90 10.26
N MET A 191 -13.07 -9.19 9.35
CA MET A 191 -13.47 -7.87 8.88
C MET A 191 -14.69 -7.98 7.96
N ARG A 192 -15.87 -7.64 8.45
CA ARG A 192 -17.08 -7.44 7.66
C ARG A 192 -16.98 -6.09 6.95
N TYR A 193 -17.39 -6.02 5.71
CA TYR A 193 -17.26 -4.79 4.94
C TYR A 193 -18.47 -4.49 4.09
N GLY A 194 -18.72 -3.21 3.91
CA GLY A 194 -19.72 -2.68 2.99
C GLY A 194 -19.17 -1.49 2.22
N SER A 195 -19.97 -1.01 1.29
CA SER A 195 -19.62 0.15 0.48
C SER A 195 -20.83 0.98 0.12
N VAL A 196 -20.60 2.27 -0.14
CA VAL A 196 -21.62 3.16 -0.71
C VAL A 196 -21.10 3.77 -1.99
N THR A 197 -21.82 3.54 -3.07
CA THR A 197 -21.50 4.04 -4.42
C THR A 197 -22.62 4.96 -4.92
N GLY A 198 -22.26 5.92 -5.74
CA GLY A 198 -23.25 6.78 -6.40
C GLY A 198 -22.77 8.20 -6.63
N PRO A 199 -23.62 9.09 -7.14
CA PRO A 199 -25.00 8.81 -7.47
C PRO A 199 -25.14 7.91 -8.72
N ALA A 200 -26.04 6.93 -8.65
CA ALA A 200 -26.44 6.11 -9.78
C ALA A 200 -27.30 6.91 -10.78
N ARG A 201 -27.68 6.27 -11.92
CA ARG A 201 -28.42 6.95 -13.03
C ARG A 201 -29.70 7.71 -12.64
N ARG A 202 -30.24 7.52 -11.44
CA ARG A 202 -31.44 8.18 -10.92
C ARG A 202 -31.15 9.14 -9.74
N GLY A 203 -29.88 9.52 -9.53
CA GLY A 203 -29.50 10.38 -8.42
C GLY A 203 -29.56 9.69 -7.05
N SER A 204 -29.59 8.35 -7.00
CA SER A 204 -29.60 7.58 -5.75
C SER A 204 -28.25 6.98 -5.46
N PHE A 205 -27.95 6.83 -4.19
CA PHE A 205 -26.81 6.09 -3.69
C PHE A 205 -27.18 4.63 -3.43
N VAL A 206 -26.21 3.73 -3.59
CA VAL A 206 -26.37 2.29 -3.43
C VAL A 206 -25.42 1.81 -2.35
N GLY A 207 -26.00 1.29 -1.26
CA GLY A 207 -25.29 0.64 -0.17
C GLY A 207 -25.21 -0.87 -0.37
N ARG A 208 -24.06 -1.44 -0.05
CA ARG A 208 -23.81 -2.88 -0.14
C ARG A 208 -23.25 -3.41 1.19
N ASP A 209 -23.66 -4.62 1.51
CA ASP A 209 -22.97 -5.48 2.48
C ASP A 209 -22.17 -6.52 1.67
N GLY A 210 -20.85 -6.45 1.76
CA GLY A 210 -20.00 -7.16 0.81
C GLY A 210 -20.29 -6.75 -0.64
N GLU A 211 -20.79 -7.69 -1.43
CA GLU A 211 -21.18 -7.48 -2.84
C GLU A 211 -22.70 -7.31 -3.02
N GLU A 212 -23.50 -7.64 -2.01
CA GLU A 212 -24.95 -7.61 -2.06
C GLU A 212 -25.51 -6.19 -1.85
N VAL A 213 -26.45 -5.78 -2.70
CA VAL A 213 -27.15 -4.50 -2.53
C VAL A 213 -28.17 -4.64 -1.39
N THR A 214 -28.00 -3.87 -0.34
CA THR A 214 -28.85 -3.93 0.86
C THR A 214 -29.74 -2.73 1.03
N VAL A 215 -29.32 -1.56 0.54
CA VAL A 215 -30.06 -0.30 0.70
C VAL A 215 -29.80 0.64 -0.48
N THR A 216 -30.83 1.45 -0.80
CA THR A 216 -30.70 2.56 -1.76
C THR A 216 -31.40 3.79 -1.19
N GLY A 217 -30.85 4.97 -1.46
CA GLY A 217 -31.42 6.22 -0.95
C GLY A 217 -30.92 7.45 -1.71
N ALA A 218 -31.56 8.59 -1.47
CA ALA A 218 -31.19 9.87 -2.08
C ALA A 218 -30.04 10.58 -1.33
N ASP A 219 -29.86 10.24 -0.06
CA ASP A 219 -28.83 10.82 0.80
C ASP A 219 -27.72 9.80 1.05
N GLN A 220 -26.46 10.20 0.81
CA GLN A 220 -25.31 9.31 0.96
C GLN A 220 -25.04 8.94 2.42
N GLY A 221 -25.24 9.89 3.35
CA GLY A 221 -25.03 9.69 4.78
C GLY A 221 -26.05 8.74 5.39
N ASP A 222 -27.33 8.83 4.94
CA ASP A 222 -28.38 7.92 5.37
C ASP A 222 -28.10 6.49 4.90
N VAL A 223 -27.68 6.33 3.63
CA VAL A 223 -27.31 5.03 3.08
C VAL A 223 -26.08 4.46 3.81
N ALA A 224 -25.07 5.28 4.06
CA ALA A 224 -23.87 4.87 4.77
C ALA A 224 -24.16 4.44 6.22
N ALA A 225 -24.98 5.22 6.92
CA ALA A 225 -25.39 4.87 8.30
C ALA A 225 -26.22 3.59 8.34
N ALA A 226 -27.07 3.35 7.34
CA ALA A 226 -27.85 2.10 7.24
C ALA A 226 -26.94 0.88 7.00
N VAL A 227 -25.95 0.99 6.10
CA VAL A 227 -24.95 -0.07 5.88
C VAL A 227 -24.13 -0.33 7.15
N ALA A 228 -23.62 0.73 7.80
CA ALA A 228 -22.86 0.58 9.06
C ALA A 228 -23.70 -0.11 10.15
N THR A 229 -24.97 0.28 10.30
CA THR A 229 -25.88 -0.32 11.26
C THR A 229 -26.13 -1.80 10.95
N ALA A 230 -26.31 -2.15 9.67
CA ALA A 230 -26.48 -3.54 9.25
C ALA A 230 -25.24 -4.40 9.58
N LEU A 231 -24.06 -3.90 9.27
CA LEU A 231 -22.80 -4.56 9.62
C LEU A 231 -22.62 -4.73 11.13
N LEU A 232 -22.99 -3.71 11.93
CA LEU A 232 -22.90 -3.74 13.38
C LEU A 232 -23.95 -4.67 14.04
N SER A 233 -25.00 -5.05 13.33
CA SER A 233 -26.02 -5.97 13.86
C SER A 233 -25.46 -7.35 14.24
N GLY A 234 -24.35 -7.75 13.61
CA GLY A 234 -23.58 -8.94 13.96
C GLY A 234 -22.57 -8.74 15.11
N GLY A 235 -22.62 -7.61 15.82
CA GLY A 235 -21.61 -7.20 16.81
C GLY A 235 -20.45 -6.44 16.18
N GLY A 236 -19.48 -6.04 16.98
CA GLY A 236 -18.23 -5.37 16.56
C GLY A 236 -17.78 -4.35 17.59
N GLU A 237 -16.49 -4.15 17.66
CA GLU A 237 -15.82 -3.22 18.59
C GLU A 237 -15.19 -2.06 17.87
N LEU A 238 -14.88 -2.22 16.57
CA LEU A 238 -14.24 -1.21 15.72
C LEU A 238 -15.04 -0.98 14.44
N LEU A 239 -15.38 0.27 14.16
CA LEU A 239 -15.93 0.73 12.87
C LEU A 239 -14.86 1.50 12.11
N THR A 240 -14.49 1.02 10.95
CA THR A 240 -13.55 1.69 10.03
C THR A 240 -14.31 2.31 8.87
N LEU A 241 -14.15 3.61 8.67
CA LEU A 241 -14.73 4.36 7.56
C LEU A 241 -13.59 4.87 6.66
N MET A 242 -13.65 4.54 5.38
CA MET A 242 -12.67 5.04 4.41
C MET A 242 -13.39 5.93 3.39
N GLU A 243 -13.19 7.23 3.50
CA GLU A 243 -13.87 8.23 2.69
C GLU A 243 -13.31 8.25 1.27
N GLY A 244 -14.17 8.10 0.29
CA GLY A 244 -13.80 8.09 -1.12
C GLY A 244 -13.99 9.45 -1.80
N ALA A 245 -13.33 9.67 -2.92
CA ALA A 245 -13.39 10.94 -3.67
C ALA A 245 -14.78 11.31 -4.22
N GLY A 246 -15.70 10.34 -4.27
CA GLY A 246 -17.11 10.59 -4.62
C GLY A 246 -18.00 10.90 -3.44
N SER A 247 -17.44 11.03 -2.24
CA SER A 247 -18.17 11.38 -1.03
C SER A 247 -18.19 12.91 -0.82
N GLU A 248 -19.22 13.41 -0.17
CA GLU A 248 -19.17 14.78 0.35
C GLU A 248 -18.06 14.91 1.39
N PRO A 249 -17.29 16.00 1.39
CA PRO A 249 -16.21 16.18 2.36
C PRO A 249 -16.71 16.08 3.81
N GLY A 250 -16.09 15.21 4.61
CA GLY A 250 -16.46 14.98 6.00
C GLY A 250 -17.61 13.99 6.20
N LEU A 251 -18.07 13.32 5.16
CA LEU A 251 -19.11 12.30 5.24
C LEU A 251 -18.77 11.20 6.24
N ALA A 252 -17.55 10.66 6.19
CA ALA A 252 -17.13 9.62 7.12
C ALA A 252 -17.25 10.06 8.57
N ARG A 253 -16.83 11.28 8.89
CA ARG A 253 -16.96 11.85 10.24
C ARG A 253 -18.42 12.04 10.65
N SER A 254 -19.27 12.53 9.74
CA SER A 254 -20.71 12.69 10.00
C SER A 254 -21.39 11.35 10.30
N VAL A 255 -21.04 10.30 9.55
CA VAL A 255 -21.51 8.92 9.78
C VAL A 255 -20.97 8.39 11.12
N ALA A 256 -19.69 8.61 11.42
CA ALA A 256 -19.07 8.24 12.69
C ALA A 256 -19.82 8.85 13.89
N ASP A 257 -20.08 10.17 13.86
CA ASP A 257 -20.80 10.87 14.91
C ASP A 257 -22.24 10.35 15.08
N ARG A 258 -22.89 9.98 13.99
CA ARG A 258 -24.24 9.40 14.01
C ARG A 258 -24.25 8.01 14.66
N ILE A 259 -23.30 7.15 14.28
CA ILE A 259 -23.19 5.79 14.84
C ILE A 259 -22.76 5.84 16.31
N ALA A 260 -21.83 6.70 16.70
CA ALA A 260 -21.39 6.86 18.08
C ALA A 260 -22.53 7.22 19.05
N ARG A 261 -23.56 7.97 18.58
CA ARG A 261 -24.74 8.31 19.38
C ARG A 261 -25.62 7.09 19.71
N VAL A 262 -25.64 6.07 18.85
CA VAL A 262 -26.49 4.89 19.03
C VAL A 262 -25.70 3.67 19.53
N SER A 263 -24.39 3.71 19.43
CA SER A 263 -23.46 2.67 19.87
C SER A 263 -22.33 3.29 20.71
N PRO A 264 -22.63 3.79 21.93
CA PRO A 264 -21.60 4.35 22.80
C PRO A 264 -20.61 3.25 23.22
N GLY A 265 -19.33 3.48 23.00
CA GLY A 265 -18.25 2.52 23.27
C GLY A 265 -17.69 1.84 22.02
N LEU A 266 -18.31 2.03 20.87
CA LEU A 266 -17.73 1.61 19.59
C LEU A 266 -16.54 2.51 19.24
N GLU A 267 -15.39 1.93 18.97
CA GLU A 267 -14.26 2.66 18.42
C GLU A 267 -14.52 2.99 16.94
N VAL A 268 -14.25 4.22 16.52
CA VAL A 268 -14.44 4.63 15.12
C VAL A 268 -13.18 5.27 14.56
N VAL A 269 -12.70 4.74 13.45
CA VAL A 269 -11.52 5.26 12.73
C VAL A 269 -11.92 5.66 11.32
N CYS A 270 -11.47 6.86 10.90
CA CYS A 270 -11.73 7.40 9.57
C CYS A 270 -10.41 7.56 8.80
N TYR A 271 -10.40 7.09 7.54
CA TYR A 271 -9.29 7.22 6.61
C TYR A 271 -9.71 7.95 5.34
N ASP A 272 -8.74 8.58 4.69
CA ASP A 272 -8.88 9.06 3.32
C ASP A 272 -8.58 7.89 2.36
N GLY A 273 -9.53 7.52 1.54
CA GLY A 273 -9.45 6.42 0.58
C GLY A 273 -9.00 6.85 -0.82
N GLY A 274 -9.05 8.14 -1.15
CA GLY A 274 -8.83 8.61 -2.52
C GLY A 274 -9.96 8.18 -3.49
N PRO A 275 -9.69 7.85 -4.76
CA PRO A 275 -10.71 7.56 -5.77
C PRO A 275 -11.35 6.16 -5.61
N VAL A 276 -11.90 5.87 -4.46
CA VAL A 276 -12.69 4.66 -4.14
C VAL A 276 -14.09 5.08 -3.70
N PRO A 277 -15.10 4.19 -3.69
CA PRO A 277 -16.36 4.44 -2.99
C PRO A 277 -16.11 4.63 -1.48
N LEU A 278 -17.10 5.16 -0.76
CA LEU A 278 -17.06 5.08 0.69
C LEU A 278 -17.05 3.61 1.11
N LEU A 279 -16.02 3.19 1.82
CA LEU A 279 -15.90 1.84 2.37
C LEU A 279 -16.19 1.86 3.88
N ILE A 280 -16.86 0.83 4.35
CA ILE A 280 -17.30 0.67 5.75
C ILE A 280 -16.84 -0.71 6.20
N GLY A 281 -16.10 -0.78 7.29
CA GLY A 281 -15.62 -2.03 7.88
C GLY A 281 -16.02 -2.15 9.33
N VAL A 282 -16.28 -3.39 9.79
CA VAL A 282 -16.59 -3.71 11.20
C VAL A 282 -15.81 -4.93 11.62
N GLU A 283 -15.07 -4.79 12.71
CA GLU A 283 -14.36 -5.85 13.42
C GLU A 283 -14.96 -6.10 14.81
#